data_1b2f436f6522f780c4fd57d5748a3614
#
_entry.id   1b2f436f6522f780c4fd57d5748a3614
#
_cell.length_a   1.000
_cell.length_b   1.000
_cell.length_c   1.000
_cell.angle_alpha   90.00
_cell.angle_beta   90.00
_cell.angle_gamma   90.00
#
_symmetry.space_group_name_H-M   'P 1'
#
loop_
_entity.id
_entity.type
_entity.pdbx_description
1 polymer ?
#
loop_
_entity_poly.entity_id
_entity_poly.type
_entity_poly.pdbx_seq_one_letter_code
_entity_poly.pdbx_strand_id
1 'polypeptide(L)'
;MQKDLERYIELVQSYVKGNYKKCFREPHGKFKNPCVVPGSSYSDQLWDWDSWLTDIALAAAAEGDDIAVYEQGCVLNFLSAADEEGRIPINIIADREGIFDLKPNTKVNIHKPCLAQHALFVAKRSGNNVDWLREKFSVLKRFIDWYGENCFHEETGLYFWLNDFAIGVDNDPCVFYRPDGSTASIFLNCLMYGELVAMTELCKLSGDVDEEKYARKSEELKQAIQNECYDDRDGFYYSADILLKKVDKDEWLHSGGPRHWKSLPMRIGVWSGFLAMYYGIATDDQAERMVKEHFRNEKEFNAEYGVRSLSKAETRMYAIKNTGNPSCWIGPVWGNANYLVCEGLLKYGYKADAMTLAEKTVRLFGKDIEKCGEFHEYYHPDTGEGIRNQGFQSWNLLSYNMADLLKNNNK
;
A
#
# COMPACT_ATOMS: atom_id res chain seq x y z
N MET A 1 -23.47 -11.92 20.60
CA MET A 1 -22.23 -11.18 20.22
C MET A 1 -21.11 -12.13 19.84
N GLN A 2 -20.64 -13.04 20.69
CA GLN A 2 -19.56 -14.01 20.35
C GLN A 2 -19.98 -15.02 19.27
N LYS A 3 -21.17 -15.61 19.37
CA LYS A 3 -21.72 -16.54 18.35
C LYS A 3 -21.88 -15.91 16.97
N ASP A 4 -22.19 -14.61 16.89
CA ASP A 4 -22.27 -13.91 15.60
C ASP A 4 -20.88 -13.70 14.99
N LEU A 5 -19.86 -13.45 15.81
CA LEU A 5 -18.50 -13.32 15.34
C LEU A 5 -17.97 -14.65 14.77
N GLU A 6 -18.16 -15.76 15.50
CA GLU A 6 -17.78 -17.10 15.03
C GLU A 6 -18.44 -17.43 13.69
N ARG A 7 -19.72 -17.12 13.53
CA ARG A 7 -20.46 -17.30 12.28
C ARG A 7 -19.88 -16.44 11.14
N TYR A 8 -19.51 -15.18 11.41
CA TYR A 8 -18.89 -14.33 10.38
C TYR A 8 -17.48 -14.78 10.04
N ILE A 9 -16.68 -15.28 10.97
CA ILE A 9 -15.39 -15.90 10.72
C ILE A 9 -15.54 -17.05 9.71
N GLU A 10 -16.46 -18.00 9.99
CA GLU A 10 -16.73 -19.13 9.12
C GLU A 10 -17.25 -18.69 7.74
N LEU A 11 -18.15 -17.71 7.70
CA LEU A 11 -18.74 -17.19 6.48
C LEU A 11 -17.67 -16.55 5.58
N VAL A 12 -16.82 -15.67 6.13
CA VAL A 12 -15.73 -15.00 5.39
C VAL A 12 -14.72 -16.04 4.89
N GLN A 13 -14.29 -16.97 5.75
CA GLN A 13 -13.34 -18.02 5.35
C GLN A 13 -13.92 -18.91 4.24
N SER A 14 -15.19 -19.32 4.35
CA SER A 14 -15.85 -20.15 3.33
C SER A 14 -16.04 -19.40 2.02
N TYR A 15 -16.43 -18.12 2.09
CA TYR A 15 -16.57 -17.28 0.91
C TYR A 15 -15.23 -17.12 0.15
N VAL A 16 -14.16 -16.77 0.86
CA VAL A 16 -12.84 -16.59 0.25
C VAL A 16 -12.35 -17.89 -0.37
N LYS A 17 -12.41 -19.03 0.36
CA LYS A 17 -12.04 -20.35 -0.17
C LYS A 17 -12.84 -20.78 -1.41
N GLY A 18 -14.11 -20.40 -1.46
CA GLY A 18 -14.99 -20.70 -2.61
C GLY A 18 -14.77 -19.80 -3.83
N ASN A 19 -14.12 -18.64 -3.67
CA ASN A 19 -14.10 -17.61 -4.72
C ASN A 19 -12.71 -17.15 -5.17
N TYR A 20 -11.62 -17.39 -4.44
CA TYR A 20 -10.30 -16.85 -4.78
C TYR A 20 -9.81 -17.25 -6.19
N LYS A 21 -10.19 -18.45 -6.68
CA LYS A 21 -9.85 -18.90 -8.04
C LYS A 21 -10.46 -18.03 -9.15
N LYS A 22 -11.48 -17.22 -8.85
CA LYS A 22 -12.02 -16.22 -9.80
C LYS A 22 -11.01 -15.12 -10.14
N CYS A 23 -9.98 -14.91 -9.30
CA CYS A 23 -8.90 -13.96 -9.56
C CYS A 23 -7.86 -14.49 -10.57
N PHE A 24 -7.81 -15.80 -10.83
CA PHE A 24 -6.76 -16.39 -11.65
C PHE A 24 -7.01 -16.14 -13.15
N ARG A 25 -5.92 -15.81 -13.85
CA ARG A 25 -5.91 -15.65 -15.32
C ARG A 25 -4.77 -16.45 -15.91
N GLU A 26 -5.11 -17.18 -16.98
CA GLU A 26 -4.15 -17.84 -17.84
C GLU A 26 -3.49 -16.83 -18.79
N PRO A 27 -2.30 -17.12 -19.33
CA PRO A 27 -1.63 -16.25 -20.28
C PRO A 27 -2.51 -15.94 -21.49
N HIS A 28 -2.73 -14.65 -21.75
CA HIS A 28 -3.39 -14.17 -22.97
C HIS A 28 -3.06 -12.69 -23.18
N GLY A 29 -3.10 -12.24 -24.42
CA GLY A 29 -2.82 -10.85 -24.75
C GLY A 29 -1.46 -10.36 -24.21
N LYS A 30 -1.48 -9.32 -23.38
CA LYS A 30 -0.28 -8.77 -22.70
C LYS A 30 0.13 -9.59 -21.47
N PHE A 31 -0.71 -10.43 -20.93
CA PHE A 31 -0.34 -11.37 -19.85
C PHE A 31 0.51 -12.49 -20.43
N LYS A 32 1.81 -12.48 -20.19
CA LYS A 32 2.76 -13.49 -20.68
C LYS A 32 2.88 -14.68 -19.74
N ASN A 33 2.49 -14.50 -18.49
CA ASN A 33 2.48 -15.52 -17.45
C ASN A 33 1.10 -15.58 -16.79
N PRO A 34 0.72 -16.71 -16.15
CA PRO A 34 -0.45 -16.75 -15.30
C PRO A 34 -0.38 -15.67 -14.23
N CYS A 35 -1.50 -15.07 -13.83
CA CYS A 35 -1.49 -14.01 -12.82
C CYS A 35 -2.81 -13.93 -12.06
N VAL A 36 -2.86 -13.06 -11.06
CA VAL A 36 -4.07 -12.74 -10.31
C VAL A 36 -4.56 -11.33 -10.62
N VAL A 37 -5.87 -11.16 -10.73
CA VAL A 37 -6.54 -9.89 -11.02
C VAL A 37 -7.57 -9.56 -9.95
N PRO A 38 -7.97 -8.30 -9.75
CA PRO A 38 -8.90 -7.91 -8.70
C PRO A 38 -10.32 -8.49 -8.83
N GLY A 39 -10.71 -8.89 -10.02
CA GLY A 39 -12.08 -9.32 -10.30
C GLY A 39 -13.05 -8.16 -10.58
N SER A 40 -14.36 -8.45 -10.71
CA SER A 40 -15.39 -7.48 -11.05
C SER A 40 -15.03 -6.64 -12.28
N SER A 41 -15.11 -5.31 -12.19
CA SER A 41 -14.77 -4.38 -13.27
C SER A 41 -13.30 -4.42 -13.72
N TYR A 42 -12.42 -5.09 -12.96
CA TYR A 42 -10.98 -5.20 -13.22
C TYR A 42 -10.54 -6.61 -13.62
N SER A 43 -11.47 -7.43 -14.14
CA SER A 43 -11.22 -8.86 -14.44
C SER A 43 -10.18 -9.11 -15.53
N ASP A 44 -9.90 -8.12 -16.37
CA ASP A 44 -8.92 -8.16 -17.47
C ASP A 44 -7.65 -7.34 -17.16
N GLN A 45 -7.44 -6.96 -15.90
CA GLN A 45 -6.42 -6.00 -15.48
C GLN A 45 -5.56 -6.55 -14.36
N LEU A 46 -4.26 -6.64 -14.59
CA LEU A 46 -3.27 -6.91 -13.54
C LEU A 46 -2.83 -5.57 -12.96
N TRP A 47 -3.10 -5.35 -11.69
CA TRP A 47 -2.73 -4.14 -10.95
C TRP A 47 -1.57 -4.41 -10.00
N ASP A 48 -0.73 -3.38 -9.74
CA ASP A 48 0.50 -3.45 -8.98
C ASP A 48 0.32 -3.92 -7.52
N TRP A 49 -0.08 -3.06 -6.61
CA TRP A 49 -0.23 -3.42 -5.20
C TRP A 49 -1.41 -4.37 -4.92
N ASP A 50 -2.41 -4.41 -5.82
CA ASP A 50 -3.52 -5.35 -5.75
C ASP A 50 -3.03 -6.80 -5.82
N SER A 51 -2.19 -7.12 -6.80
CA SER A 51 -1.67 -8.47 -6.97
C SER A 51 -0.80 -8.89 -5.79
N TRP A 52 0.08 -7.98 -5.29
CA TRP A 52 0.89 -8.24 -4.11
C TRP A 52 0.05 -8.55 -2.86
N LEU A 53 -0.95 -7.69 -2.57
CA LEU A 53 -1.83 -7.86 -1.41
C LEU A 53 -2.76 -9.07 -1.55
N THR A 54 -3.17 -9.39 -2.79
CA THR A 54 -3.92 -10.61 -3.08
C THR A 54 -3.09 -11.85 -2.78
N ASP A 55 -1.82 -11.88 -3.20
CA ASP A 55 -0.94 -13.03 -2.96
C ASP A 55 -0.65 -13.23 -1.46
N ILE A 56 -0.58 -12.15 -0.68
CA ILE A 56 -0.53 -12.25 0.80
C ILE A 56 -1.78 -12.98 1.34
N ALA A 57 -2.95 -12.68 0.83
CA ALA A 57 -4.18 -13.36 1.24
C ALA A 57 -4.19 -14.83 0.80
N LEU A 58 -3.75 -15.10 -0.42
CA LEU A 58 -3.72 -16.44 -0.99
C LEU A 58 -2.76 -17.37 -0.24
N ALA A 59 -1.71 -16.83 0.38
CA ALA A 59 -0.79 -17.60 1.19
C ALA A 59 -1.49 -18.41 2.30
N ALA A 60 -2.56 -17.86 2.86
CA ALA A 60 -3.36 -18.54 3.88
C ALA A 60 -4.62 -19.20 3.29
N ALA A 61 -5.32 -18.52 2.37
CA ALA A 61 -6.61 -18.99 1.86
C ALA A 61 -6.47 -20.18 0.89
N ALA A 62 -5.37 -20.27 0.15
CA ALA A 62 -5.07 -21.34 -0.82
C ALA A 62 -4.05 -22.35 -0.27
N GLU A 63 -3.95 -22.52 1.04
CA GLU A 63 -3.05 -23.50 1.64
C GLU A 63 -3.31 -24.90 1.09
N GLY A 64 -2.24 -25.53 0.57
CA GLY A 64 -2.29 -26.85 -0.07
C GLY A 64 -2.53 -26.83 -1.58
N ASP A 65 -2.92 -25.70 -2.17
CA ASP A 65 -3.00 -25.53 -3.63
C ASP A 65 -1.66 -25.03 -4.19
N ASP A 66 -1.25 -25.55 -5.35
CA ASP A 66 -0.08 -25.04 -6.07
C ASP A 66 -0.47 -23.79 -6.88
N ILE A 67 -0.22 -22.62 -6.28
CA ILE A 67 -0.50 -21.31 -6.90
C ILE A 67 0.76 -20.52 -7.26
N ALA A 68 1.94 -21.12 -7.06
CA ALA A 68 3.23 -20.43 -7.24
C ALA A 68 3.41 -19.83 -8.62
N VAL A 69 2.85 -20.49 -9.66
CA VAL A 69 2.94 -19.98 -11.04
C VAL A 69 2.17 -18.67 -11.24
N TYR A 70 1.07 -18.47 -10.52
CA TYR A 70 0.28 -17.23 -10.58
C TYR A 70 0.97 -16.10 -9.79
N GLU A 71 1.49 -16.41 -8.60
CA GLU A 71 2.22 -15.46 -7.76
C GLU A 71 3.50 -14.96 -8.48
N GLN A 72 4.34 -15.88 -8.99
CA GLN A 72 5.51 -15.52 -9.80
C GLN A 72 5.12 -14.78 -11.07
N GLY A 73 4.05 -15.20 -11.71
CA GLY A 73 3.57 -14.62 -12.96
C GLY A 73 3.10 -13.17 -12.82
N CYS A 74 2.57 -12.75 -11.67
CA CYS A 74 2.27 -11.33 -11.41
C CYS A 74 3.54 -10.49 -11.52
N VAL A 75 4.59 -10.86 -10.80
CA VAL A 75 5.88 -10.16 -10.81
C VAL A 75 6.53 -10.19 -12.21
N LEU A 76 6.54 -11.36 -12.85
CA LEU A 76 7.17 -11.54 -14.17
C LEU A 76 6.45 -10.76 -15.28
N ASN A 77 5.12 -10.63 -15.22
CA ASN A 77 4.36 -9.80 -16.16
C ASN A 77 4.76 -8.33 -16.03
N PHE A 78 4.84 -7.78 -14.83
CA PHE A 78 5.30 -6.41 -14.61
C PHE A 78 6.74 -6.19 -15.08
N LEU A 79 7.66 -7.06 -14.69
CA LEU A 79 9.06 -6.98 -15.13
C LEU A 79 9.23 -7.13 -16.65
N SER A 80 8.31 -7.83 -17.30
CA SER A 80 8.32 -7.99 -18.76
C SER A 80 7.72 -6.80 -19.50
N ALA A 81 6.92 -5.99 -18.81
CA ALA A 81 6.34 -4.75 -19.33
C ALA A 81 7.21 -3.51 -19.10
N ALA A 82 8.38 -3.68 -18.47
CA ALA A 82 9.32 -2.59 -18.25
C ALA A 82 9.88 -2.05 -19.57
N ASP A 83 10.00 -0.74 -19.66
CA ASP A 83 10.71 -0.10 -20.78
C ASP A 83 12.24 -0.04 -20.57
N GLU A 84 12.94 0.58 -21.52
CA GLU A 84 14.40 0.69 -21.50
C GLU A 84 14.92 1.54 -20.33
N GLU A 85 14.14 2.50 -19.84
CA GLU A 85 14.44 3.34 -18.70
C GLU A 85 14.22 2.65 -17.35
N GLY A 86 13.58 1.49 -17.33
CA GLY A 86 13.20 0.76 -16.12
C GLY A 86 11.81 1.16 -15.57
N ARG A 87 11.03 1.97 -16.33
CA ARG A 87 9.66 2.28 -15.94
C ARG A 87 8.78 1.04 -16.12
N ILE A 88 7.92 0.79 -15.14
CA ILE A 88 6.96 -0.32 -15.15
C ILE A 88 5.55 0.28 -15.02
N PRO A 89 4.58 -0.13 -15.86
CA PRO A 89 3.22 0.42 -15.77
C PRO A 89 2.53 0.02 -14.46
N ILE A 90 1.60 0.85 -13.98
CA ILE A 90 0.83 0.62 -12.76
C ILE A 90 -0.12 -0.56 -12.92
N ASN A 91 -0.68 -0.71 -14.13
CA ASN A 91 -1.46 -1.88 -14.50
C ASN A 91 -1.13 -2.36 -15.90
N ILE A 92 -1.49 -3.60 -16.16
CA ILE A 92 -1.43 -4.21 -17.50
C ILE A 92 -2.85 -4.68 -17.83
N ILE A 93 -3.39 -4.20 -18.96
CA ILE A 93 -4.68 -4.66 -19.48
C ILE A 93 -4.41 -5.67 -20.59
N ALA A 94 -5.02 -6.88 -20.50
CA ALA A 94 -4.66 -8.01 -21.33
C ALA A 94 -4.80 -7.73 -22.84
N ASP A 95 -5.95 -7.26 -23.31
CA ASP A 95 -6.32 -7.27 -24.71
C ASP A 95 -6.50 -5.88 -25.34
N ARG A 96 -6.17 -4.81 -24.62
CA ARG A 96 -6.31 -3.43 -25.12
C ARG A 96 -5.27 -2.52 -24.51
N GLU A 97 -5.15 -1.32 -25.05
CA GLU A 97 -4.38 -0.24 -24.42
C GLU A 97 -5.13 0.31 -23.21
N GLY A 98 -4.35 0.68 -22.19
CA GLY A 98 -4.81 1.30 -20.95
C GLY A 98 -4.43 2.77 -20.85
N ILE A 99 -5.11 3.50 -19.97
CA ILE A 99 -4.77 4.90 -19.67
C ILE A 99 -3.43 5.04 -18.91
N PHE A 100 -2.96 3.93 -18.33
CA PHE A 100 -1.69 3.86 -17.59
C PHE A 100 -0.55 3.23 -18.42
N ASP A 101 -0.78 2.91 -19.70
CA ASP A 101 0.28 2.41 -20.56
C ASP A 101 1.38 3.49 -20.69
N LEU A 102 2.62 3.07 -20.54
CA LEU A 102 3.77 3.96 -20.60
C LEU A 102 3.93 4.50 -22.03
N LYS A 103 4.10 5.82 -22.14
CA LYS A 103 4.36 6.50 -23.40
C LYS A 103 5.76 7.11 -23.38
N PRO A 104 6.47 7.12 -24.51
CA PRO A 104 7.76 7.79 -24.61
C PRO A 104 7.66 9.28 -24.21
N ASN A 105 8.66 9.79 -23.52
CA ASN A 105 8.77 11.20 -23.12
C ASN A 105 7.62 11.74 -22.24
N THR A 106 6.89 10.87 -21.53
CA THR A 106 5.88 11.29 -20.56
C THR A 106 6.40 11.17 -19.13
N LYS A 107 6.14 12.19 -18.32
CA LYS A 107 6.39 12.15 -16.87
C LYS A 107 5.09 11.72 -16.19
N VAL A 108 5.02 10.44 -15.83
CA VAL A 108 3.87 9.83 -15.16
C VAL A 108 4.37 9.00 -13.98
N ASN A 109 3.52 8.86 -12.97
CA ASN A 109 3.78 7.88 -11.94
C ASN A 109 3.77 6.48 -12.54
N ILE A 110 4.64 5.63 -12.03
CA ILE A 110 4.83 4.24 -12.48
C ILE A 110 4.38 3.28 -11.39
N HIS A 111 4.51 1.97 -11.62
CA HIS A 111 4.27 0.93 -10.63
C HIS A 111 4.76 1.37 -9.24
N LYS A 112 3.91 1.26 -8.23
CA LYS A 112 4.29 1.61 -6.85
C LYS A 112 5.49 0.79 -6.38
N PRO A 113 6.34 1.31 -5.48
CA PRO A 113 7.51 0.59 -4.99
C PRO A 113 7.09 -0.53 -4.02
N CYS A 114 6.49 -1.57 -4.59
CA CYS A 114 6.11 -2.80 -3.90
C CYS A 114 6.43 -4.08 -4.71
N LEU A 115 7.14 -3.93 -5.83
CA LEU A 115 7.44 -5.06 -6.72
C LEU A 115 8.53 -5.98 -6.16
N ALA A 116 9.58 -5.41 -5.55
CA ALA A 116 10.59 -6.21 -4.84
C ALA A 116 10.00 -6.84 -3.56
N GLN A 117 9.09 -6.14 -2.88
CA GLN A 117 8.35 -6.70 -1.74
C GLN A 117 7.51 -7.90 -2.17
N HIS A 118 6.81 -7.80 -3.30
CA HIS A 118 6.06 -8.89 -3.89
C HIS A 118 6.98 -10.06 -4.27
N ALA A 119 8.08 -9.78 -4.99
CA ALA A 119 9.05 -10.80 -5.39
C ALA A 119 9.67 -11.52 -4.18
N LEU A 120 10.03 -10.79 -3.12
CA LEU A 120 10.56 -11.36 -1.88
C LEU A 120 9.53 -12.24 -1.16
N PHE A 121 8.27 -11.79 -1.11
CA PHE A 121 7.18 -12.57 -0.55
C PHE A 121 7.04 -13.93 -1.24
N VAL A 122 6.99 -13.93 -2.58
CA VAL A 122 6.92 -15.15 -3.40
C VAL A 122 8.15 -16.04 -3.21
N ALA A 123 9.35 -15.45 -3.19
CA ALA A 123 10.59 -16.18 -2.96
C ALA A 123 10.60 -16.90 -1.61
N LYS A 124 10.19 -16.21 -0.52
CA LYS A 124 10.10 -16.81 0.83
C LYS A 124 9.10 -17.96 0.88
N ARG A 125 7.95 -17.85 0.25
CA ARG A 125 6.96 -18.93 0.14
C ARG A 125 7.50 -20.15 -0.61
N SER A 126 8.38 -19.93 -1.57
CA SER A 126 9.05 -20.98 -2.36
C SER A 126 10.34 -21.49 -1.72
N GLY A 127 10.50 -21.38 -0.42
CA GLY A 127 11.68 -21.85 0.31
C GLY A 127 12.95 -21.02 0.05
N ASN A 128 12.81 -19.70 -0.10
CA ASN A 128 13.85 -18.74 -0.48
C ASN A 128 14.39 -18.95 -1.90
N ASN A 129 13.60 -19.55 -2.78
CA ASN A 129 13.99 -19.74 -4.18
C ASN A 129 13.80 -18.43 -4.96
N VAL A 130 14.89 -17.91 -5.52
CA VAL A 130 14.95 -16.71 -6.38
C VAL A 130 15.34 -17.04 -7.83
N ASP A 131 15.51 -18.31 -8.20
CA ASP A 131 15.97 -18.70 -9.53
C ASP A 131 15.01 -18.25 -10.64
N TRP A 132 13.71 -18.25 -10.35
CA TRP A 132 12.67 -17.78 -11.28
C TRP A 132 12.78 -16.28 -11.63
N LEU A 133 13.42 -15.48 -10.78
CA LEU A 133 13.62 -14.04 -10.94
C LEU A 133 14.94 -13.69 -11.65
N ARG A 134 15.87 -14.65 -11.79
CA ARG A 134 17.25 -14.42 -12.23
C ARG A 134 17.36 -13.60 -13.53
N GLU A 135 16.60 -13.96 -14.56
CA GLU A 135 16.66 -13.27 -15.86
C GLU A 135 16.11 -11.84 -15.83
N LYS A 136 15.25 -11.54 -14.87
CA LYS A 136 14.59 -10.24 -14.72
C LYS A 136 15.13 -9.40 -13.56
N PHE A 137 16.10 -9.91 -12.80
CA PHE A 137 16.62 -9.23 -11.62
C PHE A 137 17.24 -7.85 -11.95
N SER A 138 17.95 -7.74 -13.08
CA SER A 138 18.48 -6.47 -13.54
C SER A 138 17.39 -5.45 -13.91
N VAL A 139 16.21 -5.90 -14.33
CA VAL A 139 15.05 -5.03 -14.61
C VAL A 139 14.52 -4.46 -13.32
N LEU A 140 14.38 -5.30 -12.28
CA LEU A 140 13.94 -4.88 -10.95
C LEU A 140 14.89 -3.84 -10.35
N LYS A 141 16.21 -3.99 -10.53
CA LYS A 141 17.21 -3.00 -10.11
C LYS A 141 17.02 -1.67 -10.82
N ARG A 142 16.85 -1.67 -12.15
CA ARG A 142 16.61 -0.44 -12.93
C ARG A 142 15.33 0.26 -12.52
N PHE A 143 14.27 -0.48 -12.20
CA PHE A 143 13.02 0.08 -11.70
C PHE A 143 13.24 0.90 -10.41
N ILE A 144 14.02 0.40 -9.47
CA ILE A 144 14.33 1.13 -8.22
C ILE A 144 15.27 2.31 -8.48
N ASP A 145 16.25 2.13 -9.35
CA ASP A 145 17.18 3.21 -9.72
C ASP A 145 16.42 4.35 -10.42
N TRP A 146 15.42 4.05 -11.25
CA TRP A 146 14.56 5.07 -11.86
C TRP A 146 13.87 5.98 -10.83
N TYR A 147 13.34 5.42 -9.72
CA TYR A 147 12.80 6.22 -8.63
C TYR A 147 13.85 7.14 -8.01
N GLY A 148 15.07 6.64 -7.83
CA GLY A 148 16.18 7.43 -7.30
C GLY A 148 16.59 8.60 -8.21
N GLU A 149 16.46 8.42 -9.50
CA GLU A 149 16.84 9.44 -10.51
C GLU A 149 15.72 10.46 -10.77
N ASN A 150 14.45 10.06 -10.67
CA ASN A 150 13.33 10.87 -11.15
C ASN A 150 12.39 11.37 -10.03
N CYS A 151 12.38 10.73 -8.89
CA CYS A 151 11.43 10.97 -7.81
C CYS A 151 12.07 11.19 -6.44
N PHE A 152 13.36 11.50 -6.38
CA PHE A 152 14.12 11.68 -5.15
C PHE A 152 14.43 13.16 -4.90
N HIS A 153 14.11 13.65 -3.68
CA HIS A 153 14.39 15.01 -3.24
C HIS A 153 15.64 15.02 -2.35
N GLU A 154 16.76 15.45 -2.91
CA GLU A 154 18.09 15.38 -2.27
C GLU A 154 18.17 16.10 -0.92
N GLU A 155 17.51 17.27 -0.76
CA GLU A 155 17.57 18.03 0.50
C GLU A 155 16.97 17.27 1.68
N THR A 156 15.85 16.55 1.48
CA THR A 156 15.15 15.82 2.53
C THR A 156 15.52 14.35 2.62
N GLY A 157 16.02 13.76 1.53
CA GLY A 157 16.23 12.33 1.40
C GLY A 157 14.93 11.53 1.20
N LEU A 158 13.83 12.19 0.85
CA LEU A 158 12.52 11.58 0.63
C LEU A 158 12.20 11.42 -0.86
N TYR A 159 11.32 10.51 -1.17
CA TYR A 159 10.74 10.32 -2.49
C TYR A 159 9.42 11.10 -2.63
N PHE A 160 9.10 11.56 -3.84
CA PHE A 160 7.90 12.34 -4.14
C PHE A 160 7.15 11.78 -5.35
N TRP A 161 5.84 12.04 -5.40
CA TRP A 161 5.04 11.75 -6.58
C TRP A 161 5.26 12.82 -7.65
N LEU A 162 5.37 12.37 -8.92
CA LEU A 162 5.50 13.30 -10.06
C LEU A 162 4.26 14.19 -10.21
N ASN A 163 3.09 13.62 -9.97
CA ASN A 163 1.80 14.31 -10.00
C ASN A 163 0.77 13.54 -9.14
N ASP A 164 -0.49 13.94 -9.16
CA ASP A 164 -1.58 13.32 -8.41
C ASP A 164 -2.29 12.15 -9.14
N PHE A 165 -1.84 11.80 -10.34
CA PHE A 165 -2.47 10.74 -11.14
C PHE A 165 -1.91 9.37 -10.78
N ALA A 166 -2.80 8.41 -10.56
CA ALA A 166 -2.45 7.00 -10.38
C ALA A 166 -1.53 6.68 -9.18
N ILE A 167 -1.66 7.43 -8.11
CA ILE A 167 -0.89 7.22 -6.86
C ILE A 167 -1.40 6.05 -6.02
N GLY A 168 -2.55 5.46 -6.37
CA GLY A 168 -3.16 4.31 -5.70
C GLY A 168 -4.11 4.67 -4.57
N VAL A 169 -3.80 5.65 -3.76
CA VAL A 169 -4.70 6.29 -2.80
C VAL A 169 -5.32 7.51 -3.45
N ASP A 170 -6.20 7.26 -4.40
CA ASP A 170 -6.80 8.31 -5.23
C ASP A 170 -7.45 9.39 -4.37
N ASN A 171 -7.33 10.66 -4.81
CA ASN A 171 -7.78 11.84 -4.06
C ASN A 171 -7.20 12.00 -2.64
N ASP A 172 -6.05 11.42 -2.35
CA ASP A 172 -5.30 11.74 -1.12
C ASP A 172 -5.05 13.28 -1.08
N PRO A 173 -5.59 14.00 -0.09
CA PRO A 173 -5.50 15.46 -0.05
C PRO A 173 -4.07 15.97 0.13
N CYS A 174 -3.13 15.10 0.49
CA CYS A 174 -1.72 15.45 0.54
C CYS A 174 -1.08 15.57 -0.85
N VAL A 175 -1.70 14.99 -1.89
CA VAL A 175 -1.18 14.97 -3.27
C VAL A 175 -2.17 15.59 -4.25
N PHE A 176 -3.46 15.28 -4.10
CA PHE A 176 -4.51 15.65 -5.02
C PHE A 176 -4.69 17.18 -5.12
N TYR A 177 -4.68 17.69 -6.35
CA TYR A 177 -4.72 19.15 -6.66
C TYR A 177 -3.51 19.95 -6.15
N ARG A 178 -2.44 19.26 -5.76
CA ARG A 178 -1.20 19.96 -5.42
C ARG A 178 -0.31 20.12 -6.66
N PRO A 179 0.63 21.08 -6.64
CA PRO A 179 1.59 21.20 -7.73
C PRO A 179 2.41 19.92 -7.94
N ASP A 180 2.72 19.61 -9.19
CA ASP A 180 3.56 18.46 -9.54
C ASP A 180 4.90 18.47 -8.79
N GLY A 181 5.31 17.31 -8.28
CA GLY A 181 6.58 17.15 -7.55
C GLY A 181 6.64 17.86 -6.20
N SER A 182 5.51 18.33 -5.65
CA SER A 182 5.52 19.10 -4.40
C SER A 182 5.41 18.26 -3.12
N THR A 183 4.99 17.01 -3.24
CA THR A 183 4.64 16.19 -2.07
C THR A 183 5.52 14.96 -1.94
N ALA A 184 6.32 14.92 -0.87
CA ALA A 184 6.90 13.70 -0.35
C ALA A 184 5.83 12.99 0.51
N SER A 185 5.06 12.11 -0.16
CA SER A 185 3.96 11.39 0.48
C SER A 185 4.48 10.37 1.47
N ILE A 186 3.89 10.30 2.67
CA ILE A 186 4.23 9.26 3.66
C ILE A 186 3.89 7.87 3.11
N PHE A 187 2.83 7.73 2.30
CA PHE A 187 2.48 6.49 1.62
C PHE A 187 3.62 5.99 0.71
N LEU A 188 4.10 6.85 -0.19
CA LEU A 188 5.20 6.52 -1.10
C LEU A 188 6.49 6.16 -0.35
N ASN A 189 6.84 6.95 0.66
CA ASN A 189 8.10 6.77 1.37
C ASN A 189 8.12 5.51 2.23
N CYS A 190 7.00 5.14 2.86
CA CYS A 190 6.87 3.87 3.56
C CYS A 190 6.97 2.67 2.60
N LEU A 191 6.29 2.73 1.44
CA LEU A 191 6.42 1.70 0.41
C LEU A 191 7.85 1.57 -0.11
N MET A 192 8.51 2.70 -0.42
CA MET A 192 9.89 2.70 -0.91
C MET A 192 10.88 2.16 0.15
N TYR A 193 10.66 2.46 1.42
CA TYR A 193 11.46 1.85 2.48
C TYR A 193 11.32 0.31 2.47
N GLY A 194 10.09 -0.20 2.41
CA GLY A 194 9.84 -1.64 2.29
C GLY A 194 10.46 -2.24 1.04
N GLU A 195 10.42 -1.53 -0.08
CA GLU A 195 11.03 -1.94 -1.35
C GLU A 195 12.54 -2.07 -1.27
N LEU A 196 13.23 -1.10 -0.65
CA LEU A 196 14.68 -1.13 -0.44
C LEU A 196 15.10 -2.25 0.52
N VAL A 197 14.34 -2.47 1.58
CA VAL A 197 14.54 -3.61 2.50
C VAL A 197 14.35 -4.94 1.76
N ALA A 198 13.33 -5.05 0.94
CA ALA A 198 13.09 -6.26 0.14
C ALA A 198 14.21 -6.51 -0.88
N MET A 199 14.70 -5.46 -1.55
CA MET A 199 15.84 -5.58 -2.45
C MET A 199 17.11 -6.02 -1.74
N THR A 200 17.37 -5.53 -0.52
CA THR A 200 18.51 -5.99 0.29
C THR A 200 18.43 -7.51 0.49
N GLU A 201 17.29 -8.03 0.90
CA GLU A 201 17.09 -9.46 1.11
C GLU A 201 17.16 -10.28 -0.19
N LEU A 202 16.60 -9.78 -1.29
CA LEU A 202 16.69 -10.43 -2.60
C LEU A 202 18.13 -10.48 -3.12
N CYS A 203 18.92 -9.41 -2.95
CA CYS A 203 20.36 -9.42 -3.28
C CYS A 203 21.10 -10.46 -2.45
N LYS A 204 20.84 -10.54 -1.15
CA LYS A 204 21.44 -11.54 -0.27
C LYS A 204 21.08 -12.98 -0.70
N LEU A 205 19.83 -13.25 -1.02
CA LEU A 205 19.36 -14.57 -1.47
C LEU A 205 19.96 -14.97 -2.82
N SER A 206 20.18 -14.01 -3.72
CA SER A 206 20.74 -14.24 -5.05
C SER A 206 22.28 -14.17 -5.10
N GLY A 207 22.92 -13.70 -4.03
CA GLY A 207 24.37 -13.44 -4.01
C GLY A 207 24.77 -12.21 -4.85
N ASP A 208 23.87 -11.25 -5.05
CA ASP A 208 24.14 -10.02 -5.80
C ASP A 208 24.97 -9.02 -4.98
N VAL A 209 25.90 -8.34 -5.63
CA VAL A 209 26.87 -7.41 -4.99
C VAL A 209 26.25 -6.11 -4.47
N ASP A 210 25.02 -5.77 -4.85
CA ASP A 210 24.36 -4.53 -4.46
C ASP A 210 23.62 -4.59 -3.10
N GLU A 211 23.77 -5.69 -2.33
CA GLU A 211 23.15 -5.84 -1.00
C GLU A 211 23.43 -4.61 -0.10
N GLU A 212 24.72 -4.24 0.05
CA GLU A 212 25.10 -3.10 0.89
C GLU A 212 24.58 -1.76 0.39
N LYS A 213 24.44 -1.58 -0.96
CA LYS A 213 23.86 -0.39 -1.58
C LYS A 213 22.42 -0.19 -1.11
N TYR A 214 21.59 -1.24 -1.18
CA TYR A 214 20.17 -1.16 -0.82
C TYR A 214 19.97 -1.09 0.69
N ALA A 215 20.79 -1.80 1.48
CA ALA A 215 20.76 -1.70 2.94
C ALA A 215 21.03 -0.28 3.43
N ARG A 216 22.07 0.38 2.88
CA ARG A 216 22.36 1.78 3.20
C ARG A 216 21.22 2.71 2.78
N LYS A 217 20.72 2.60 1.54
CA LYS A 217 19.61 3.43 1.06
C LYS A 217 18.35 3.27 1.94
N SER A 218 18.05 2.06 2.41
CA SER A 218 16.89 1.83 3.29
C SER A 218 17.07 2.54 4.64
N GLU A 219 18.25 2.49 5.24
CA GLU A 219 18.51 3.16 6.53
C GLU A 219 18.51 4.68 6.38
N GLU A 220 19.10 5.22 5.29
CA GLU A 220 19.04 6.65 4.98
C GLU A 220 17.61 7.13 4.81
N LEU A 221 16.76 6.36 4.11
CA LEU A 221 15.35 6.70 3.93
C LEU A 221 14.56 6.60 5.25
N LYS A 222 14.82 5.58 6.06
CA LYS A 222 14.20 5.47 7.40
C LYS A 222 14.47 6.71 8.23
N GLN A 223 15.72 7.16 8.24
CA GLN A 223 16.12 8.37 8.97
C GLN A 223 15.45 9.63 8.38
N ALA A 224 15.32 9.73 7.06
CA ALA A 224 14.63 10.83 6.40
C ALA A 224 13.14 10.86 6.77
N ILE A 225 12.46 9.72 6.78
CA ILE A 225 11.05 9.61 7.21
C ILE A 225 10.90 10.03 8.68
N GLN A 226 11.80 9.60 9.55
CA GLN A 226 11.81 9.99 10.96
C GLN A 226 11.94 11.51 11.14
N ASN A 227 12.83 12.14 10.38
CA ASN A 227 13.15 13.54 10.55
C ASN A 227 12.12 14.50 9.92
N GLU A 228 11.55 14.12 8.77
CA GLU A 228 10.74 15.02 7.93
C GLU A 228 9.24 14.70 7.98
N CYS A 229 8.85 13.46 8.33
CA CYS A 229 7.46 13.04 8.33
C CYS A 229 6.85 12.90 9.73
N TYR A 230 7.64 12.59 10.76
CA TYR A 230 7.11 12.52 12.13
C TYR A 230 6.97 13.91 12.73
N ASP A 231 5.80 14.21 13.28
CA ASP A 231 5.54 15.44 14.01
C ASP A 231 5.42 15.17 15.51
N ASP A 232 6.43 15.56 16.27
CA ASP A 232 6.46 15.39 17.74
C ASP A 232 5.33 16.10 18.46
N ARG A 233 4.82 17.19 17.89
CA ARG A 233 3.71 17.93 18.49
C ARG A 233 2.43 17.10 18.47
N ASP A 234 2.13 16.52 17.32
CA ASP A 234 0.87 15.80 17.10
C ASP A 234 1.03 14.29 17.36
N GLY A 235 2.25 13.73 17.38
CA GLY A 235 2.49 12.30 17.61
C GLY A 235 2.10 11.41 16.45
N PHE A 236 2.21 11.92 15.21
CA PHE A 236 1.78 11.19 14.02
C PHE A 236 2.73 11.43 12.84
N TYR A 237 2.69 10.52 11.85
CA TYR A 237 3.46 10.63 10.61
C TYR A 237 2.62 11.29 9.53
N TYR A 238 3.14 12.36 8.96
CA TYR A 238 2.51 13.16 7.91
C TYR A 238 3.32 13.16 6.63
N SER A 239 2.66 13.42 5.51
CA SER A 239 3.33 13.78 4.27
C SER A 239 4.01 15.14 4.40
N ALA A 240 5.06 15.38 3.62
CA ALA A 240 5.83 16.61 3.67
C ALA A 240 5.68 17.42 2.37
N ASP A 241 5.46 18.73 2.48
CA ASP A 241 5.57 19.68 1.39
C ASP A 241 7.05 20.00 1.15
N ILE A 242 7.56 19.67 0.00
CA ILE A 242 8.96 19.88 -0.40
C ILE A 242 9.13 21.00 -1.43
N LEU A 243 8.04 21.64 -1.84
CA LEU A 243 8.09 22.75 -2.80
C LEU A 243 8.44 24.06 -2.08
N LEU A 244 9.66 24.14 -1.58
CA LEU A 244 10.17 25.33 -0.91
C LEU A 244 11.06 26.14 -1.87
N LYS A 245 10.97 27.47 -1.76
CA LYS A 245 11.87 28.36 -2.50
C LYS A 245 13.32 28.06 -2.11
N LYS A 246 14.20 27.88 -3.08
CA LYS A 246 15.64 27.75 -2.83
C LYS A 246 16.15 29.02 -2.16
N VAL A 247 17.01 28.86 -1.15
CA VAL A 247 17.65 29.99 -0.49
C VAL A 247 18.73 30.53 -1.43
N ASP A 248 18.52 31.73 -1.96
CA ASP A 248 19.55 32.46 -2.70
C ASP A 248 20.31 33.33 -1.70
N LYS A 249 21.59 33.05 -1.51
CA LYS A 249 22.45 33.78 -0.58
C LYS A 249 22.71 35.22 -1.02
N ASP A 250 22.58 35.51 -2.31
CA ASP A 250 22.81 36.80 -2.90
C ASP A 250 21.53 37.66 -2.97
N GLU A 251 20.36 37.09 -2.68
CA GLU A 251 19.12 37.84 -2.59
C GLU A 251 19.05 38.59 -1.26
N TRP A 252 18.95 39.93 -1.35
CA TRP A 252 19.00 40.81 -0.17
C TRP A 252 17.98 40.46 0.93
N LEU A 253 16.76 39.97 0.56
CA LEU A 253 15.71 39.60 1.50
C LEU A 253 16.07 38.37 2.35
N HIS A 254 16.86 37.46 1.77
CA HIS A 254 17.26 36.21 2.42
C HIS A 254 18.71 36.23 2.91
N SER A 255 19.41 37.36 2.72
CA SER A 255 20.80 37.51 3.12
C SER A 255 20.92 37.41 4.63
N GLY A 256 21.72 36.46 5.10
CA GLY A 256 21.96 36.24 6.55
C GLY A 256 20.84 35.49 7.29
N GLY A 257 19.74 35.11 6.64
CA GLY A 257 18.67 34.31 7.20
C GLY A 257 18.76 32.83 6.78
N PRO A 258 19.47 31.95 7.52
CA PRO A 258 19.53 30.56 7.16
C PRO A 258 18.16 29.90 7.33
N ARG A 259 17.71 29.16 6.32
CA ARG A 259 16.60 28.24 6.45
C ARG A 259 17.14 26.91 7.00
N HIS A 260 16.67 26.51 8.18
CA HIS A 260 17.09 25.26 8.81
C HIS A 260 16.16 24.07 8.50
N TRP A 261 14.94 24.35 8.02
CA TRP A 261 13.97 23.31 7.62
C TRP A 261 14.04 23.05 6.13
N LYS A 262 13.85 21.79 5.75
CA LYS A 262 13.94 21.31 4.38
C LYS A 262 12.58 21.01 3.76
N SER A 263 11.58 20.84 4.60
CA SER A 263 10.19 20.56 4.25
C SER A 263 9.22 21.21 5.22
N LEU A 264 7.93 21.14 4.92
CA LEU A 264 6.88 21.51 5.86
C LEU A 264 5.93 20.31 6.05
N PRO A 265 5.68 19.86 7.30
CA PRO A 265 4.76 18.78 7.56
C PRO A 265 3.34 19.20 7.18
N MET A 266 2.70 18.43 6.33
CA MET A 266 1.29 18.60 5.99
C MET A 266 0.46 17.82 7.00
N ARG A 267 -0.02 18.50 8.05
CA ARG A 267 -0.80 17.91 9.13
C ARG A 267 -2.22 17.55 8.67
N ILE A 268 -2.30 16.67 7.69
CA ILE A 268 -3.54 16.09 7.18
C ILE A 268 -3.50 14.61 7.55
N GLY A 269 -4.40 14.20 8.41
CA GLY A 269 -4.44 12.85 8.96
C GLY A 269 -4.93 11.83 7.92
N VAL A 270 -4.02 11.18 7.22
CA VAL A 270 -4.31 10.07 6.29
C VAL A 270 -3.90 8.73 6.88
N TRP A 271 -4.65 7.66 6.60
CA TRP A 271 -4.41 6.31 7.13
C TRP A 271 -2.98 5.81 6.88
N SER A 272 -2.38 6.24 5.79
CA SER A 272 -1.04 5.82 5.39
C SER A 272 0.06 6.27 6.37
N GLY A 273 -0.22 7.21 7.28
CA GLY A 273 0.67 7.51 8.41
C GLY A 273 0.95 6.29 9.29
N PHE A 274 -0.03 5.38 9.43
CA PHE A 274 0.16 4.13 10.19
C PHE A 274 1.09 3.12 9.50
N LEU A 275 1.42 3.30 8.22
CA LEU A 275 2.40 2.45 7.53
C LEU A 275 3.79 2.53 8.16
N ALA A 276 4.12 3.61 8.86
CA ALA A 276 5.34 3.70 9.65
C ALA A 276 5.42 2.60 10.73
N MET A 277 4.28 2.16 11.28
CA MET A 277 4.20 1.00 12.18
C MET A 277 4.31 -0.31 11.38
N TYR A 278 3.59 -0.45 10.28
CA TYR A 278 3.65 -1.67 9.45
C TYR A 278 5.08 -2.00 9.02
N TYR A 279 5.82 -1.02 8.59
CA TYR A 279 7.20 -1.18 8.13
C TYR A 279 8.26 -1.18 9.27
N GLY A 280 7.89 -0.91 10.52
CA GLY A 280 8.84 -0.85 11.64
C GLY A 280 9.75 0.39 11.58
N ILE A 281 9.25 1.47 11.02
CA ILE A 281 9.94 2.77 10.96
C ILE A 281 9.77 3.52 12.28
N ALA A 282 8.56 3.51 12.86
CA ALA A 282 8.25 4.17 14.11
C ALA A 282 9.09 3.61 15.28
N THR A 283 9.42 4.44 16.25
CA THR A 283 9.91 3.96 17.55
C THR A 283 8.73 3.47 18.40
N ASP A 284 9.01 2.76 19.51
CA ASP A 284 7.96 2.29 20.41
C ASP A 284 7.15 3.45 21.01
N ASP A 285 7.81 4.55 21.39
CA ASP A 285 7.16 5.76 21.92
C ASP A 285 6.27 6.44 20.86
N GLN A 286 6.74 6.50 19.61
CA GLN A 286 5.97 7.03 18.49
C GLN A 286 4.74 6.17 18.20
N ALA A 287 4.91 4.85 18.16
CA ALA A 287 3.81 3.91 17.97
C ALA A 287 2.78 4.00 19.11
N GLU A 288 3.23 4.18 20.35
CA GLU A 288 2.35 4.39 21.50
C GLU A 288 1.46 5.63 21.31
N ARG A 289 2.04 6.75 20.89
CA ARG A 289 1.29 7.99 20.63
C ARG A 289 0.32 7.81 19.48
N MET A 290 0.77 7.22 18.35
CA MET A 290 -0.08 6.94 17.19
C MET A 290 -1.31 6.10 17.58
N VAL A 291 -1.13 5.08 18.41
CA VAL A 291 -2.24 4.23 18.85
C VAL A 291 -3.16 4.96 19.83
N LYS A 292 -2.62 5.61 20.85
CA LYS A 292 -3.43 6.24 21.90
C LYS A 292 -4.15 7.49 21.42
N GLU A 293 -3.46 8.34 20.66
CA GLU A 293 -3.95 9.68 20.31
C GLU A 293 -4.78 9.66 19.01
N HIS A 294 -4.46 8.76 18.05
CA HIS A 294 -5.05 8.74 16.71
C HIS A 294 -5.85 7.48 16.40
N PHE A 295 -5.25 6.28 16.51
CA PHE A 295 -5.93 5.04 16.12
C PHE A 295 -7.21 4.80 16.93
N ARG A 296 -7.17 4.98 18.26
CA ARG A 296 -8.32 4.79 19.14
C ARG A 296 -9.33 5.94 19.11
N ASN A 297 -9.01 7.03 18.43
CA ASN A 297 -9.81 8.25 18.43
C ASN A 297 -10.97 8.18 17.45
N GLU A 298 -12.18 8.13 17.96
CA GLU A 298 -13.42 8.08 17.14
C GLU A 298 -13.67 9.37 16.33
N LYS A 299 -13.08 10.49 16.77
CA LYS A 299 -13.13 11.76 16.05
C LYS A 299 -12.12 11.82 14.90
N GLU A 300 -11.26 10.82 14.80
CA GLU A 300 -10.24 10.69 13.77
C GLU A 300 -10.42 9.38 12.98
N PHE A 301 -9.58 8.39 13.25
CA PHE A 301 -9.50 7.19 12.43
C PHE A 301 -10.42 6.05 12.87
N ASN A 302 -10.77 5.96 14.14
CA ASN A 302 -11.54 4.84 14.67
C ASN A 302 -13.01 4.92 14.23
N ALA A 303 -13.40 4.09 13.27
CA ALA A 303 -14.78 3.94 12.83
C ALA A 303 -15.41 2.65 13.38
N GLU A 304 -16.72 2.50 13.20
CA GLU A 304 -17.46 1.29 13.57
C GLU A 304 -16.92 0.05 12.84
N TYR A 305 -16.50 0.20 11.57
CA TYR A 305 -16.07 -0.92 10.72
C TYR A 305 -14.57 -0.91 10.35
N GLY A 306 -13.76 -0.12 11.05
CA GLY A 306 -12.32 -0.13 10.84
C GLY A 306 -11.67 1.23 10.88
N VAL A 307 -10.61 1.40 10.09
CA VAL A 307 -9.82 2.63 9.99
C VAL A 307 -10.34 3.48 8.84
N ARG A 308 -10.69 4.74 9.11
CA ARG A 308 -11.01 5.71 8.06
C ARG A 308 -9.77 6.02 7.23
N SER A 309 -9.94 6.10 5.93
CA SER A 309 -8.83 6.46 5.01
C SER A 309 -8.34 7.90 5.20
N LEU A 310 -9.21 8.80 5.62
CA LEU A 310 -8.91 10.16 6.07
C LEU A 310 -9.52 10.38 7.46
N SER A 311 -8.79 11.04 8.33
CA SER A 311 -9.27 11.42 9.66
C SER A 311 -10.59 12.21 9.56
N LYS A 312 -11.58 11.86 10.38
CA LYS A 312 -12.86 12.58 10.45
C LYS A 312 -12.71 14.02 10.94
N ALA A 313 -11.57 14.34 11.58
CA ALA A 313 -11.22 15.68 11.99
C ALA A 313 -10.93 16.61 10.80
N GLU A 314 -10.61 16.05 9.63
CA GLU A 314 -10.36 16.80 8.38
C GLU A 314 -11.69 17.25 7.71
N THR A 315 -12.50 17.97 8.45
CA THR A 315 -13.91 18.29 8.10
C THR A 315 -14.11 18.98 6.75
N ARG A 316 -13.09 19.66 6.22
CA ARG A 316 -13.16 20.33 4.90
C ARG A 316 -12.96 19.38 3.73
N MET A 317 -12.31 18.25 3.96
CA MET A 317 -11.90 17.31 2.91
C MET A 317 -12.60 15.95 3.05
N TYR A 318 -13.14 15.65 4.22
CA TYR A 318 -13.77 14.38 4.52
C TYR A 318 -15.02 14.15 3.68
N ALA A 319 -15.05 13.05 2.92
CA ALA A 319 -16.22 12.62 2.15
C ALA A 319 -16.27 11.09 2.04
N ILE A 320 -17.46 10.55 1.89
CA ILE A 320 -17.68 9.10 1.76
C ILE A 320 -17.80 8.67 0.30
N LYS A 321 -18.31 9.53 -0.56
CA LYS A 321 -18.46 9.28 -2.00
C LYS A 321 -17.87 10.44 -2.76
N ASN A 322 -17.14 10.12 -3.81
CA ASN A 322 -16.63 11.11 -4.74
C ASN A 322 -17.43 11.07 -6.05
N THR A 323 -17.59 12.21 -6.70
CA THR A 323 -18.39 12.33 -7.92
C THR A 323 -17.58 12.23 -9.21
N GLY A 324 -16.27 12.47 -9.17
CA GLY A 324 -15.41 12.46 -10.35
C GLY A 324 -14.60 11.17 -10.47
N ASN A 325 -13.73 10.91 -9.50
CA ASN A 325 -13.01 9.65 -9.39
C ASN A 325 -13.88 8.63 -8.65
N PRO A 326 -14.06 7.44 -9.19
CA PRO A 326 -14.85 6.39 -8.55
C PRO A 326 -14.25 5.84 -7.25
N SER A 327 -12.95 5.90 -7.11
CA SER A 327 -12.20 5.49 -5.93
C SER A 327 -12.13 6.64 -4.92
N CYS A 328 -12.46 6.39 -3.66
CA CYS A 328 -12.55 7.43 -2.63
C CYS A 328 -11.71 7.07 -1.40
N TRP A 329 -10.62 7.82 -1.19
CA TRP A 329 -9.70 7.64 -0.06
C TRP A 329 -9.76 8.79 0.97
N ILE A 330 -10.85 9.54 0.99
CA ILE A 330 -11.05 10.68 1.89
C ILE A 330 -12.14 10.45 2.95
N GLY A 331 -12.23 9.22 3.46
CA GLY A 331 -13.14 8.87 4.56
C GLY A 331 -13.56 7.41 4.65
N PRO A 332 -13.84 6.70 3.54
CA PRO A 332 -14.25 5.30 3.56
C PRO A 332 -13.25 4.36 4.23
N VAL A 333 -13.76 3.18 4.61
CA VAL A 333 -12.95 2.05 5.08
C VAL A 333 -12.58 1.17 3.89
N TRP A 334 -11.30 0.77 3.85
CA TRP A 334 -10.72 -0.09 2.84
C TRP A 334 -10.13 -1.35 3.48
N GLY A 335 -10.35 -2.51 2.85
CA GLY A 335 -9.90 -3.80 3.42
C GLY A 335 -8.39 -3.89 3.59
N ASN A 336 -7.62 -3.41 2.62
CA ASN A 336 -6.16 -3.36 2.68
C ASN A 336 -5.63 -2.41 3.77
N ALA A 337 -6.27 -1.24 3.96
CA ALA A 337 -5.88 -0.31 5.02
C ALA A 337 -6.10 -0.95 6.41
N ASN A 338 -7.26 -1.59 6.63
CA ASN A 338 -7.52 -2.31 7.87
C ASN A 338 -6.48 -3.41 8.13
N TYR A 339 -6.12 -4.19 7.09
CA TYR A 339 -5.13 -5.25 7.22
C TYR A 339 -3.74 -4.71 7.56
N LEU A 340 -3.24 -3.74 6.81
CA LEU A 340 -1.90 -3.19 7.01
C LEU A 340 -1.76 -2.49 8.37
N VAL A 341 -2.81 -1.79 8.82
CA VAL A 341 -2.83 -1.20 10.17
C VAL A 341 -2.88 -2.30 11.24
N CYS A 342 -3.67 -3.36 11.05
CA CYS A 342 -3.72 -4.50 11.97
C CYS A 342 -2.35 -5.15 12.14
N GLU A 343 -1.62 -5.40 11.05
CA GLU A 343 -0.26 -5.94 11.09
C GLU A 343 0.72 -4.98 11.79
N GLY A 344 0.59 -3.68 11.56
CA GLY A 344 1.36 -2.66 12.27
C GLY A 344 1.13 -2.70 13.79
N LEU A 345 -0.13 -2.81 14.21
CA LEU A 345 -0.50 -2.95 15.62
C LEU A 345 0.10 -4.22 16.25
N LEU A 346 0.02 -5.35 15.55
CA LEU A 346 0.63 -6.61 16.02
C LEU A 346 2.14 -6.51 16.19
N LYS A 347 2.82 -5.87 15.24
CA LYS A 347 4.27 -5.68 15.25
C LYS A 347 4.76 -4.94 16.51
N TYR A 348 3.98 -3.96 17.00
CA TYR A 348 4.30 -3.17 18.19
C TYR A 348 3.62 -3.70 19.47
N GLY A 349 3.04 -4.91 19.43
CA GLY A 349 2.47 -5.55 20.61
C GLY A 349 1.07 -5.08 21.03
N TYR A 350 0.40 -4.24 20.22
CA TYR A 350 -0.98 -3.78 20.46
C TYR A 350 -2.00 -4.83 20.05
N LYS A 351 -1.84 -6.05 20.59
CA LYS A 351 -2.65 -7.22 20.23
C LYS A 351 -4.16 -7.00 20.44
N ALA A 352 -4.56 -6.35 21.51
CA ALA A 352 -5.99 -6.11 21.79
C ALA A 352 -6.61 -5.18 20.75
N ASP A 353 -5.89 -4.14 20.32
CA ASP A 353 -6.35 -3.21 19.28
C ASP A 353 -6.41 -3.90 17.91
N ALA A 354 -5.41 -4.71 17.59
CA ALA A 354 -5.38 -5.53 16.37
C ALA A 354 -6.56 -6.50 16.30
N MET A 355 -6.85 -7.20 17.40
CA MET A 355 -8.01 -8.11 17.49
C MET A 355 -9.33 -7.36 17.32
N THR A 356 -9.46 -6.16 17.91
CA THR A 356 -10.65 -5.31 17.75
C THR A 356 -10.81 -4.87 16.28
N LEU A 357 -9.72 -4.49 15.61
CA LEU A 357 -9.75 -4.11 14.19
C LEU A 357 -10.09 -5.30 13.30
N ALA A 358 -9.53 -6.47 13.59
CA ALA A 358 -9.84 -7.70 12.87
C ALA A 358 -11.33 -8.07 13.04
N GLU A 359 -11.88 -7.97 14.26
CA GLU A 359 -13.30 -8.21 14.51
C GLU A 359 -14.21 -7.26 13.72
N LYS A 360 -13.92 -5.95 13.73
CA LYS A 360 -14.65 -4.94 12.94
C LYS A 360 -14.63 -5.30 11.45
N THR A 361 -13.48 -5.68 10.93
CA THR A 361 -13.29 -6.02 9.51
C THR A 361 -14.04 -7.30 9.14
N VAL A 362 -13.92 -8.35 9.93
CA VAL A 362 -14.65 -9.62 9.67
C VAL A 362 -16.16 -9.44 9.75
N ARG A 363 -16.65 -8.63 10.70
CA ARG A 363 -18.07 -8.27 10.76
C ARG A 363 -18.54 -7.48 9.54
N LEU A 364 -17.73 -6.55 9.05
CA LEU A 364 -18.01 -5.78 7.85
C LEU A 364 -18.20 -6.69 6.63
N PHE A 365 -17.20 -7.49 6.34
CA PHE A 365 -17.23 -8.41 5.20
C PHE A 365 -18.28 -9.51 5.34
N GLY A 366 -18.48 -10.04 6.55
CA GLY A 366 -19.53 -11.03 6.82
C GLY A 366 -20.92 -10.48 6.56
N LYS A 367 -21.22 -9.26 6.99
CA LYS A 367 -22.50 -8.58 6.69
C LYS A 367 -22.70 -8.32 5.20
N ASP A 368 -21.63 -7.95 4.49
CA ASP A 368 -21.72 -7.70 3.03
C ASP A 368 -22.03 -9.01 2.29
N ILE A 369 -21.35 -10.10 2.62
CA ILE A 369 -21.66 -11.43 2.07
C ILE A 369 -23.12 -11.82 2.35
N GLU A 370 -23.61 -11.64 3.58
CA GLU A 370 -25.00 -11.98 3.91
C GLU A 370 -26.02 -11.16 3.12
N LYS A 371 -25.72 -9.87 2.92
CA LYS A 371 -26.65 -8.95 2.27
C LYS A 371 -26.60 -9.01 0.75
N CYS A 372 -25.37 -9.12 0.20
CA CYS A 372 -25.11 -8.92 -1.23
C CYS A 372 -24.53 -10.16 -1.92
N GLY A 373 -24.11 -11.20 -1.16
CA GLY A 373 -23.47 -12.40 -1.68
C GLY A 373 -22.02 -12.23 -2.10
N GLU A 374 -21.49 -11.02 -2.12
CA GLU A 374 -20.16 -10.67 -2.63
C GLU A 374 -19.58 -9.48 -1.88
N PHE A 375 -18.27 -9.21 -2.03
CA PHE A 375 -17.60 -8.03 -1.52
C PHE A 375 -17.80 -6.82 -2.43
N HIS A 376 -17.78 -5.61 -1.80
CA HIS A 376 -17.62 -4.34 -2.49
C HIS A 376 -16.17 -3.83 -2.37
N GLU A 377 -15.79 -2.89 -3.20
CA GLU A 377 -14.42 -2.35 -3.26
C GLU A 377 -14.03 -1.62 -1.97
N TYR A 378 -14.92 -0.80 -1.42
CA TYR A 378 -14.76 -0.08 -0.15
C TYR A 378 -16.10 0.17 0.53
N TYR A 379 -16.08 0.69 1.76
CA TYR A 379 -17.24 0.67 2.63
C TYR A 379 -17.44 1.98 3.38
N HIS A 380 -18.71 2.28 3.67
CA HIS A 380 -19.07 3.38 4.55
C HIS A 380 -18.57 3.10 5.98
N PRO A 381 -17.80 3.99 6.62
CA PRO A 381 -17.13 3.71 7.89
C PRO A 381 -18.07 3.48 9.07
N ASP A 382 -19.22 4.14 9.08
CA ASP A 382 -20.15 4.11 10.22
C ASP A 382 -21.37 3.20 9.99
N THR A 383 -21.75 2.87 8.73
CA THR A 383 -22.88 1.98 8.41
C THR A 383 -22.49 0.61 7.91
N GLY A 384 -21.26 0.47 7.39
CA GLY A 384 -20.78 -0.75 6.74
C GLY A 384 -21.42 -1.00 5.36
N GLU A 385 -22.10 -0.02 4.77
CA GLU A 385 -22.64 -0.13 3.43
C GLU A 385 -21.50 -0.28 2.41
N GLY A 386 -21.58 -1.33 1.57
CA GLY A 386 -20.65 -1.54 0.47
C GLY A 386 -20.80 -0.47 -0.60
N ILE A 387 -19.69 0.03 -1.09
CA ILE A 387 -19.65 1.10 -2.08
C ILE A 387 -18.82 0.62 -3.26
N ARG A 388 -19.40 0.70 -4.46
CA ARG A 388 -18.76 0.41 -5.73
C ARG A 388 -18.28 -1.05 -5.91
N ASN A 389 -18.19 -1.46 -7.16
CA ASN A 389 -17.61 -2.72 -7.64
C ASN A 389 -17.98 -3.95 -6.81
N GLN A 390 -19.28 -4.27 -6.73
CA GLN A 390 -19.71 -5.56 -6.18
C GLN A 390 -19.02 -6.70 -6.95
N GLY A 391 -18.51 -7.69 -6.21
CA GLY A 391 -17.69 -8.77 -6.77
C GLY A 391 -16.18 -8.50 -6.76
N PHE A 392 -15.74 -7.35 -6.20
CA PHE A 392 -14.32 -7.04 -6.04
C PHE A 392 -13.68 -8.00 -5.03
N GLN A 393 -12.65 -8.72 -5.46
CA GLN A 393 -11.91 -9.67 -4.62
C GLN A 393 -10.61 -9.03 -4.11
N SER A 394 -9.57 -9.01 -4.92
CA SER A 394 -8.29 -8.37 -4.65
C SER A 394 -7.85 -8.45 -3.18
N TRP A 395 -7.40 -7.32 -2.62
CA TRP A 395 -7.03 -7.19 -1.20
C TRP A 395 -8.16 -7.47 -0.19
N ASN A 396 -9.43 -7.53 -0.63
CA ASN A 396 -10.51 -7.91 0.30
C ASN A 396 -10.39 -9.38 0.75
N LEU A 397 -9.66 -10.20 -0.02
CA LEU A 397 -9.32 -11.56 0.40
C LEU A 397 -8.48 -11.59 1.68
N LEU A 398 -7.79 -10.48 2.05
CA LEU A 398 -7.08 -10.33 3.33
C LEU A 398 -8.01 -10.43 4.56
N SER A 399 -9.31 -10.29 4.37
CA SER A 399 -10.30 -10.59 5.41
C SER A 399 -10.21 -12.03 5.91
N TYR A 400 -9.72 -12.96 5.09
CA TYR A 400 -9.42 -14.33 5.49
C TYR A 400 -8.31 -14.36 6.54
N ASN A 401 -7.21 -13.62 6.33
CA ASN A 401 -6.09 -13.54 7.27
C ASN A 401 -6.54 -12.97 8.62
N MET A 402 -7.40 -11.94 8.59
CA MET A 402 -7.96 -11.35 9.81
C MET A 402 -8.93 -12.32 10.52
N ALA A 403 -9.71 -13.10 9.77
CA ALA A 403 -10.56 -14.15 10.34
C ALA A 403 -9.72 -15.28 10.96
N ASP A 404 -8.62 -15.65 10.34
CA ASP A 404 -7.69 -16.66 10.85
C ASP A 404 -6.98 -16.19 12.12
N LEU A 405 -6.56 -14.92 12.16
CA LEU A 405 -6.02 -14.28 13.37
C LEU A 405 -6.98 -14.39 14.55
N LEU A 406 -8.26 -14.09 14.34
CA LEU A 406 -9.31 -14.21 15.38
C LEU A 406 -9.50 -15.65 15.84
N LYS A 407 -9.55 -16.60 14.92
CA LYS A 407 -9.74 -18.02 15.19
C LYS A 407 -8.60 -18.62 16.02
N ASN A 408 -7.36 -18.26 15.69
CA ASN A 408 -6.17 -18.79 16.34
C ASN A 408 -5.92 -18.20 17.74
N ASN A 409 -6.48 -17.04 18.03
CA ASN A 409 -6.40 -16.42 19.36
C ASN A 409 -7.55 -16.81 20.30
N ASN A 410 -8.59 -17.51 19.81
CA ASN A 410 -9.68 -18.07 20.62
C ASN A 410 -9.41 -19.51 21.08
N LYS A 411 -8.29 -20.10 20.68
CA LYS A 411 -7.78 -21.39 21.15
C LYS A 411 -6.77 -21.19 22.27
#